data_572810461eef29f5ee5a326dc8471134
#
_entry.id   572810461eef29f5ee5a326dc8471134
#
_cell.length_a   1.000
_cell.length_b   1.000
_cell.length_c   1.000
_cell.angle_alpha   90.00
_cell.angle_beta   90.00
_cell.angle_gamma   90.00
#
_symmetry.space_group_name_H-M   'P 1'
#
loop_
_entity.id
_entity.type
_entity.pdbx_description
1 polymer ?
#
loop_
_entity_poly.entity_id
_entity_poly.type
_entity_poly.pdbx_seq_one_letter_code
_entity_poly.pdbx_strand_id
1 'polypeptide(L)'
;VLTVASVDLLGVTTVPIPDPGALLDLLPSTQALAWTLAGEGIVGWGSAFRIELSGPDRFARAQQWWDDLVAGTSVHDEVGLPGTGLVAFGSFAFDGEQATSVLIVPEVVVGHRDGTWWLTTMGGT
;
A
#
# COMPACT_ATOMS: atom_id res chain seq x y z
N VAL A 1 -20.75 -10.39 -3.78
CA VAL A 1 -20.50 -10.67 -3.37
C VAL A 1 -20.14 -11.04 -2.17
N LEU A 2 -20.24 -11.74 -1.80
CA LEU A 2 -19.95 -12.22 -0.82
C LEU A 2 -18.92 -11.83 -0.17
N THR A 3 -18.22 -11.41 -0.72
CA THR A 3 -17.09 -11.08 -0.17
C THR A 3 -17.13 -9.99 0.76
N VAL A 4 -18.13 -9.28 0.94
CA VAL A 4 -18.20 -8.24 1.93
C VAL A 4 -17.79 -8.73 3.28
N ALA A 5 -18.24 -9.89 3.67
CA ALA A 5 -17.88 -10.43 4.98
C ALA A 5 -16.40 -10.75 5.04
N SER A 6 -15.81 -11.20 3.96
CA SER A 6 -14.39 -11.48 3.95
C SER A 6 -13.58 -10.23 4.07
N VAL A 7 -14.02 -9.18 3.42
CA VAL A 7 -13.29 -7.91 3.46
C VAL A 7 -13.32 -7.33 4.85
N ASP A 8 -14.41 -7.50 5.57
CA ASP A 8 -14.53 -6.99 6.94
C ASP A 8 -13.49 -7.60 7.87
N LEU A 9 -12.89 -8.73 7.49
CA LEU A 9 -11.90 -9.38 8.32
C LEU A 9 -10.48 -8.88 8.08
N LEU A 10 -10.30 -8.03 7.08
CA LEU A 10 -8.97 -7.49 6.81
C LEU A 10 -8.66 -6.37 7.79
N GLY A 11 -7.53 -6.49 8.47
CA GLY A 11 -7.07 -5.49 9.40
C GLY A 11 -5.74 -4.92 8.96
N VAL A 12 -5.59 -3.61 9.11
CA VAL A 12 -4.34 -2.90 8.84
C VAL A 12 -3.97 -2.16 10.11
N THR A 13 -2.74 -2.34 10.57
CA THR A 13 -2.27 -1.72 11.80
C THR A 13 -1.01 -0.92 11.51
N THR A 14 -1.00 0.35 11.89
CA THR A 14 0.18 1.22 11.83
C THR A 14 0.57 1.62 13.23
N VAL A 15 1.82 1.37 13.59
CA VAL A 15 2.34 1.70 14.92
C VAL A 15 3.66 2.45 14.76
N PRO A 16 4.00 3.34 15.72
CA PRO A 16 5.29 3.99 15.71
C PRO A 16 6.38 2.99 16.07
N ILE A 17 7.55 3.15 15.48
CA ILE A 17 8.71 2.30 15.78
C ILE A 17 9.93 3.19 15.99
N PRO A 18 10.97 2.68 16.65
CA PRO A 18 12.24 3.40 16.70
C PRO A 18 12.91 3.39 15.34
N ASP A 19 13.84 4.30 15.13
CA ASP A 19 14.57 4.45 13.88
C ASP A 19 15.29 3.13 13.52
N PRO A 20 14.90 2.46 12.43
CA PRO A 20 15.50 1.18 12.04
C PRO A 20 16.71 1.34 11.09
N GLY A 21 17.11 2.55 10.78
CA GLY A 21 18.15 2.81 9.81
C GLY A 21 17.62 3.46 8.55
N ALA A 22 18.36 3.40 7.46
CA ALA A 22 17.91 4.01 6.21
C ALA A 22 16.76 3.18 5.59
N LEU A 23 15.75 3.87 5.09
CA LEU A 23 14.57 3.19 4.52
C LEU A 23 14.94 2.17 3.44
N LEU A 24 15.79 2.58 2.51
CA LEU A 24 16.10 1.70 1.38
C LEU A 24 16.89 0.47 1.79
N ASP A 25 17.57 0.52 2.92
CA ASP A 25 18.32 -0.62 3.42
C ASP A 25 17.42 -1.71 4.02
N LEU A 26 16.17 -1.39 4.26
CA LEU A 26 15.22 -2.33 4.84
C LEU A 26 14.60 -3.25 3.79
N LEU A 27 14.74 -2.92 2.51
CA LEU A 27 14.08 -3.65 1.45
C LEU A 27 14.68 -5.03 1.23
N PRO A 28 13.85 -6.06 1.12
CA PRO A 28 14.35 -7.37 0.69
C PRO A 28 14.75 -7.33 -0.79
N SER A 29 15.39 -8.38 -1.26
CA SER A 29 15.86 -8.42 -2.64
C SER A 29 14.74 -8.63 -3.65
N THR A 30 13.53 -9.03 -3.23
CA THR A 30 12.43 -9.31 -4.12
C THR A 30 11.14 -8.64 -3.63
N GLN A 31 10.25 -8.34 -4.57
CA GLN A 31 8.93 -7.76 -4.27
C GLN A 31 9.01 -6.49 -3.43
N ALA A 32 10.02 -5.70 -3.70
CA ALA A 32 10.25 -4.48 -2.95
C ALA A 32 9.64 -3.29 -3.69
N LEU A 33 9.03 -2.38 -2.93
CA LEU A 33 8.41 -1.17 -3.44
C LEU A 33 8.93 0.00 -2.63
N ALA A 34 9.19 1.12 -3.28
CA ALA A 34 9.72 2.28 -2.57
C ALA A 34 9.22 3.56 -3.21
N TRP A 35 8.90 4.52 -2.36
CA TRP A 35 8.63 5.89 -2.76
C TRP A 35 9.28 6.79 -1.72
N THR A 36 10.47 7.28 -2.02
CA THR A 36 11.25 8.05 -1.07
C THR A 36 11.79 9.31 -1.70
N LEU A 37 12.02 10.32 -0.85
CA LEU A 37 12.66 11.56 -1.24
C LEU A 37 13.46 12.06 -0.04
N ALA A 38 14.77 12.21 -0.23
CA ALA A 38 15.65 12.72 0.81
C ALA A 38 15.58 11.92 2.12
N GLY A 39 15.46 10.60 1.99
CA GLY A 39 15.44 9.71 3.17
C GLY A 39 14.09 9.59 3.84
N GLU A 40 13.08 10.28 3.34
CA GLU A 40 11.72 10.18 3.86
C GLU A 40 10.82 9.52 2.82
N GLY A 41 9.73 8.95 3.27
CA GLY A 41 8.76 8.29 2.41
C GLY A 41 8.37 6.95 2.96
N ILE A 42 8.03 6.03 2.07
CA ILE A 42 7.61 4.70 2.46
C ILE A 42 8.31 3.66 1.61
N VAL A 43 8.59 2.52 2.21
CA VAL A 43 9.05 1.34 1.52
C VAL A 43 8.13 0.20 1.93
N GLY A 44 7.92 -0.74 1.03
CA GLY A 44 7.05 -1.86 1.31
C GLY A 44 7.49 -3.11 0.60
N TRP A 45 7.00 -4.25 1.07
CA TRP A 45 7.27 -5.53 0.43
C TRP A 45 6.12 -6.48 0.64
N GLY A 46 6.17 -7.55 -0.14
CA GLY A 46 5.08 -8.50 -0.18
C GLY A 46 3.92 -7.96 -1.03
N SER A 47 2.92 -8.77 -1.18
CA SER A 47 1.74 -8.41 -1.96
C SER A 47 0.52 -9.01 -1.28
N ALA A 48 -0.19 -8.18 -0.52
CA ALA A 48 -1.45 -8.59 0.06
C ALA A 48 -2.54 -8.59 -1.01
N PHE A 49 -2.51 -7.57 -1.87
CA PHE A 49 -3.43 -7.47 -3.01
C PHE A 49 -2.68 -6.94 -4.21
N ARG A 50 -3.05 -7.42 -5.37
CA ARG A 50 -2.48 -6.96 -6.63
C ARG A 50 -3.57 -7.00 -7.69
N ILE A 51 -3.66 -5.93 -8.47
CA ILE A 51 -4.61 -5.88 -9.58
C ILE A 51 -3.92 -5.31 -10.80
N GLU A 52 -4.23 -5.88 -11.96
CA GLU A 52 -3.77 -5.35 -13.24
C GLU A 52 -4.99 -4.90 -14.03
N LEU A 53 -4.90 -3.73 -14.63
CA LEU A 53 -5.98 -3.12 -15.35
C LEU A 53 -5.48 -2.62 -16.69
N SER A 54 -6.28 -2.82 -17.71
CA SER A 54 -6.00 -2.28 -19.04
C SER A 54 -7.30 -1.76 -19.65
N GLY A 55 -7.16 -1.05 -20.76
CA GLY A 55 -8.29 -0.49 -21.45
C GLY A 55 -8.55 0.96 -21.08
N PRO A 56 -9.49 1.61 -21.79
CA PRO A 56 -9.72 3.05 -21.62
C PRO A 56 -10.33 3.41 -20.28
N ASP A 57 -10.98 2.47 -19.59
CA ASP A 57 -11.59 2.72 -18.29
C ASP A 57 -10.71 2.29 -17.12
N ARG A 58 -9.43 2.01 -17.36
CA ARG A 58 -8.55 1.46 -16.32
C ARG A 58 -8.42 2.35 -15.10
N PHE A 59 -8.39 3.66 -15.30
CA PHE A 59 -8.26 4.57 -14.16
C PHE A 59 -9.51 4.58 -13.30
N ALA A 60 -10.69 4.57 -13.93
CA ALA A 60 -11.94 4.53 -13.19
C ALA A 60 -12.09 3.21 -12.43
N ARG A 61 -11.67 2.11 -13.04
CA ARG A 61 -11.72 0.81 -12.40
C ARG A 61 -10.73 0.70 -11.25
N ALA A 62 -9.57 1.31 -11.39
CA ALA A 62 -8.58 1.37 -10.30
C ALA A 62 -9.14 2.13 -9.11
N GLN A 63 -9.79 3.26 -9.35
CA GLN A 63 -10.39 4.05 -8.28
C GLN A 63 -11.50 3.26 -7.57
N GLN A 64 -12.35 2.58 -8.34
CA GLN A 64 -13.42 1.78 -7.76
C GLN A 64 -12.86 0.64 -6.91
N TRP A 65 -11.85 -0.05 -7.42
CA TRP A 65 -11.20 -1.12 -6.68
C TRP A 65 -10.63 -0.63 -5.35
N TRP A 66 -9.98 0.52 -5.39
CA TRP A 66 -9.40 1.13 -4.19
C TRP A 66 -10.48 1.53 -3.19
N ASP A 67 -11.55 2.16 -3.68
CA ASP A 67 -12.65 2.59 -2.82
C ASP A 67 -13.31 1.41 -2.14
N ASP A 68 -13.50 0.32 -2.86
CA ASP A 68 -14.09 -0.90 -2.29
C ASP A 68 -13.17 -1.50 -1.23
N LEU A 69 -11.88 -1.52 -1.50
CA LEU A 69 -10.90 -2.05 -0.55
C LEU A 69 -10.87 -1.22 0.72
N VAL A 70 -10.83 0.10 0.58
CA VAL A 70 -10.82 1.00 1.73
C VAL A 70 -12.09 0.82 2.56
N ALA A 71 -13.23 0.72 1.91
CA ALA A 71 -14.51 0.58 2.61
C ALA A 71 -14.60 -0.71 3.42
N GLY A 72 -13.94 -1.77 2.95
CA GLY A 72 -14.00 -3.06 3.62
C GLY A 72 -12.84 -3.36 4.55
N THR A 73 -11.96 -2.40 4.77
CA THR A 73 -10.75 -2.60 5.57
C THR A 73 -10.87 -1.87 6.89
N SER A 74 -10.53 -2.55 7.97
CA SER A 74 -10.46 -1.95 9.30
C SER A 74 -9.03 -1.46 9.53
N VAL A 75 -8.86 -0.17 9.80
CA VAL A 75 -7.54 0.43 9.97
C VAL A 75 -7.38 0.93 11.40
N HIS A 76 -6.31 0.49 12.04
CA HIS A 76 -5.89 0.99 13.33
C HIS A 76 -4.56 1.73 13.11
N ASP A 77 -4.58 3.05 13.18
CA ASP A 77 -3.44 3.89 12.86
C ASP A 77 -3.09 4.76 14.06
N GLU A 78 -1.97 4.46 14.71
CA GLU A 78 -1.52 5.21 15.88
C GLU A 78 -0.64 6.40 15.51
N VAL A 79 -0.36 6.62 14.25
CA VAL A 79 0.57 7.66 13.80
C VAL A 79 -0.16 8.81 13.09
N GLY A 80 -1.01 8.50 12.12
CA GLY A 80 -1.85 9.51 11.48
C GLY A 80 -1.13 10.49 10.58
N LEU A 81 -0.11 10.03 9.85
CA LEU A 81 0.63 10.87 8.92
C LEU A 81 0.38 10.41 7.48
N PRO A 82 0.72 11.23 6.48
CA PRO A 82 0.68 10.75 5.10
C PRO A 82 1.56 9.52 4.92
N GLY A 83 0.99 8.48 4.32
CA GLY A 83 1.69 7.22 4.12
C GLY A 83 1.45 6.18 5.20
N THR A 84 0.67 6.51 6.22
CA THR A 84 0.27 5.54 7.24
C THR A 84 -1.07 4.90 6.84
N GLY A 85 -1.40 3.79 7.47
CA GLY A 85 -2.63 3.07 7.15
C GLY A 85 -2.51 2.25 5.87
N LEU A 86 -3.61 2.10 5.19
CA LEU A 86 -3.67 1.32 3.94
C LEU A 86 -3.08 2.13 2.80
N VAL A 87 -2.08 1.58 2.12
CA VAL A 87 -1.46 2.25 0.98
C VAL A 87 -1.34 1.29 -0.19
N ALA A 88 -1.37 1.84 -1.39
CA ALA A 88 -1.12 1.08 -2.61
C ALA A 88 -0.03 1.77 -3.42
N PHE A 89 0.83 0.97 -4.02
CA PHE A 89 1.81 1.46 -4.98
C PHE A 89 1.25 1.20 -6.37
N GLY A 90 1.30 2.21 -7.21
CA GLY A 90 0.74 2.12 -8.55
C GLY A 90 1.73 2.41 -9.63
N SER A 91 1.59 1.71 -10.75
CA SER A 91 2.31 1.98 -11.97
C SER A 91 1.27 2.07 -13.08
N PHE A 92 1.10 3.27 -13.63
CA PHE A 92 0.08 3.51 -14.63
C PHE A 92 0.69 3.78 -15.99
N ALA A 93 0.20 3.04 -16.98
CA ALA A 93 0.58 3.29 -18.37
C ALA A 93 -0.46 4.22 -18.98
N PHE A 94 0.02 5.24 -19.66
CA PHE A 94 -0.84 6.27 -20.21
C PHE A 94 -1.08 6.13 -21.71
N ASP A 95 -0.22 5.39 -22.41
CA ASP A 95 -0.29 5.27 -23.84
C ASP A 95 -0.92 3.97 -24.29
N GLY A 96 -1.87 4.07 -25.22
CA GLY A 96 -2.40 2.91 -25.91
C GLY A 96 -3.45 2.14 -25.14
N GLU A 97 -4.27 1.45 -25.90
CA GLU A 97 -5.38 0.69 -25.33
C GLU A 97 -4.93 -0.59 -24.67
N GLN A 98 -3.73 -1.05 -25.01
CA GLN A 98 -3.19 -2.27 -24.44
C GLN A 98 -2.26 -2.03 -23.26
N ALA A 99 -2.10 -0.78 -22.89
CA ALA A 99 -1.26 -0.43 -21.75
C ALA A 99 -1.85 -1.01 -20.46
N THR A 100 -0.99 -1.61 -19.65
CA THR A 100 -1.39 -2.24 -18.42
C THR A 100 -0.94 -1.39 -17.24
N SER A 101 -1.85 -1.17 -16.31
CA SER A 101 -1.55 -0.50 -15.06
C SER A 101 -1.65 -1.51 -13.92
N VAL A 102 -0.79 -1.36 -12.93
CA VAL A 102 -0.71 -2.30 -11.81
C VAL A 102 -0.82 -1.53 -10.51
N LEU A 103 -1.63 -2.05 -9.59
CA LEU A 103 -1.71 -1.56 -8.22
C LEU A 103 -1.34 -2.70 -7.29
N ILE A 104 -0.50 -2.43 -6.31
CA ILE A 104 -0.08 -3.41 -5.33
C ILE A 104 -0.25 -2.82 -3.94
N VAL A 105 -0.93 -3.57 -3.06
CA VAL A 105 -1.01 -3.26 -1.64
C VAL A 105 -0.02 -4.19 -0.94
N PRO A 106 1.09 -3.65 -0.40
CA PRO A 106 2.10 -4.51 0.22
C PRO A 106 1.62 -5.07 1.56
N GLU A 107 2.24 -6.16 1.98
CA GLU A 107 1.93 -6.76 3.26
C GLU A 107 2.57 -5.99 4.41
N VAL A 108 3.71 -5.38 4.17
CA VAL A 108 4.47 -4.64 5.18
C VAL A 108 4.92 -3.32 4.59
N VAL A 109 4.74 -2.25 5.33
CA VAL A 109 5.22 -0.92 4.95
C VAL A 109 5.97 -0.31 6.12
N VAL A 110 7.12 0.27 5.85
CA VAL A 110 7.84 1.07 6.82
C VAL A 110 7.92 2.48 6.26
N GLY A 111 7.64 3.46 7.09
CA GLY A 111 7.65 4.85 6.66
C GLY A 111 8.43 5.74 7.60
N HIS A 112 8.84 6.90 7.07
CA HIS A 112 9.59 7.89 7.82
C HIS A 112 9.22 9.28 7.33
N ARG A 113 8.89 10.16 8.27
CA ARG A 113 8.60 11.57 7.97
C ARG A 113 8.83 12.40 9.21
N ASP A 114 9.62 13.46 9.07
CA ASP A 114 9.86 14.44 10.15
C ASP A 114 10.27 13.76 11.45
N GLY A 115 11.17 12.81 11.38
CA GLY A 115 11.69 12.13 12.55
C GLY A 115 10.79 11.05 13.12
N THR A 116 9.62 10.83 12.54
CA THR A 116 8.69 9.79 12.97
C THR A 116 8.81 8.59 12.04
N TRP A 117 9.01 7.42 12.64
CA TRP A 117 9.08 6.14 11.92
C TRP A 117 7.85 5.32 12.27
N TRP A 118 7.35 4.58 11.31
CA TRP A 118 6.19 3.71 11.55
C TRP A 118 6.30 2.41 10.78
N LEU A 119 5.56 1.43 11.28
CA LEU A 119 5.42 0.13 10.64
C LEU A 119 3.95 -0.13 10.43
N THR A 120 3.58 -0.47 9.21
CA THR A 120 2.23 -0.89 8.88
C THR A 120 2.28 -2.35 8.48
N THR A 121 1.42 -3.15 9.10
CA THR A 121 1.29 -4.55 8.77
C THR A 121 -0.15 -4.87 8.45
N MET A 122 -0.35 -5.88 7.64
CA MET A 122 -1.64 -6.32 7.21
C MET A 122 -1.86 -7.73 7.70
N GLY A 123 -2.97 -7.96 8.34
CA GLY A 123 -3.24 -9.28 8.87
C GLY A 123 -4.72 -9.51 9.03
N GLY A 124 -5.08 -10.78 9.10
CA GLY A 124 -6.45 -11.17 9.23
C GLY A 124 -6.90 -11.39 10.64
N THR A 125 -6.22 -10.82 11.56
CA THR A 125 -6.62 -11.10 12.93
C THR A 125 -7.66 -10.21 13.40
#